data_d6fbea93ff0efbe7fbc819bb38b14e7d
#
_entry.id   d6fbea93ff0efbe7fbc819bb38b14e7d
#
_cell.length_a   1.000
_cell.length_b   1.000
_cell.length_c   1.000
_cell.angle_alpha   90.00
_cell.angle_beta   90.00
_cell.angle_gamma   90.00
#
_symmetry.space_group_name_H-M   'P 1'
#
loop_
_entity.id
_entity.type
_entity.pdbx_description
1 polymer ?
#
loop_
_entity_poly.entity_id
_entity_poly.type
_entity_poly.pdbx_seq_one_letter_code
_entity_poly.pdbx_strand_id
1 'polypeptide(L)'
;MSKQKKTKQPPVLGRLLAYAGGHKWLSVLGCGLSGVSAAVGIFPFVFVWYAARGILTPGGGVPAGLARYGWYALAAALLSAAIYFAGLMCTHLAAFRVATNMRKAAVAHLVDLPLGYFNANLTGRLRKQIDDNAALTETLLAHTIPDAVGGIVTPILAVGLLFVFDWRMGLACLIPMVIALVCLMTMMTGTSMKFFEEYQRAGERISAEATEYVRGIPVVKVFQQTVYSFKSFHAAILSYRDLASGYAMMCRMPYTLLTVVLNAMFLLLMPLGMVLIGGAADGWAVLADLVFYIFFAPQLAFMMERLMYAVNAQMEAAEAVNKLEAILKESPLPEPAADSGSKPADSSISFENVTFAYDGADRPALTNVSFHLPQGEAWALVGPSGGGKTTIARLIPRFFDVQAGAVLLGGRDVRSIPTAELMEQISFVFQEVRLFKKSIRDNIRAARPDATEEEILHAAQLAQCSDILEKTPGGLDAVIGAKGVYLSGGEMQRIALARAILKDAPIVVLDEASSFADPENEAKIQKAFEALMKGKTVLMIAHRLSTVRNMDRILVIRDGGIAEEGKHDELLEKGGVYAAMWEEYQKAAQWKVGGVA
;
A
#
# COMPACT_ATOMS: atom_id res chain seq x y z
N MET A 1 -25.39 22.62 -0.65
CA MET A 1 -24.61 21.47 -0.14
C MET A 1 -25.56 20.30 0.07
N SER A 2 -25.65 19.42 -0.91
CA SER A 2 -26.48 18.21 -0.87
C SER A 2 -25.83 17.19 0.08
N LYS A 3 -26.56 16.77 1.13
CA LYS A 3 -26.17 15.63 1.97
C LYS A 3 -26.19 14.36 1.10
N GLN A 4 -25.03 13.98 0.56
CA GLN A 4 -24.89 12.64 0.00
C GLN A 4 -25.22 11.62 1.10
N LYS A 5 -26.30 10.84 0.87
CA LYS A 5 -26.62 9.67 1.68
C LYS A 5 -25.40 8.74 1.64
N LYS A 6 -24.67 8.64 2.76
CA LYS A 6 -23.66 7.59 2.94
C LYS A 6 -24.38 6.24 2.77
N THR A 7 -24.25 5.62 1.62
CA THR A 7 -24.63 4.22 1.41
C THR A 7 -23.87 3.41 2.45
N LYS A 8 -24.60 2.69 3.30
CA LYS A 8 -23.99 1.79 4.30
C LYS A 8 -23.15 0.76 3.53
N GLN A 9 -21.83 0.87 3.67
CA GLN A 9 -20.93 -0.14 3.11
C GLN A 9 -21.26 -1.52 3.75
N PRO A 10 -21.20 -2.61 2.99
CA PRO A 10 -21.40 -3.95 3.54
C PRO A 10 -20.36 -4.21 4.66
N PRO A 11 -20.69 -5.07 5.63
CA PRO A 11 -19.78 -5.38 6.73
C PRO A 11 -18.43 -5.87 6.20
N VAL A 12 -17.35 -5.51 6.90
CA VAL A 12 -15.95 -5.80 6.51
C VAL A 12 -15.75 -7.28 6.18
N LEU A 13 -16.33 -8.17 6.97
CA LEU A 13 -16.25 -9.61 6.76
C LEU A 13 -16.82 -10.03 5.40
N GLY A 14 -17.98 -9.47 5.00
CA GLY A 14 -18.56 -9.78 3.68
C GLY A 14 -17.67 -9.36 2.52
N ARG A 15 -17.01 -8.20 2.64
CA ARG A 15 -16.05 -7.70 1.63
C ARG A 15 -14.81 -8.59 1.54
N LEU A 16 -14.26 -9.03 2.68
CA LEU A 16 -13.10 -9.92 2.74
C LEU A 16 -13.43 -11.31 2.16
N LEU A 17 -14.58 -11.86 2.50
CA LEU A 17 -15.00 -13.17 2.00
C LEU A 17 -15.24 -13.19 0.48
N ALA A 18 -15.46 -12.04 -0.16
CA ALA A 18 -15.49 -11.95 -1.61
C ALA A 18 -14.14 -12.34 -2.26
N TYR A 19 -13.02 -12.01 -1.59
CA TYR A 19 -11.67 -12.42 -2.03
C TYR A 19 -11.33 -13.87 -1.71
N ALA A 20 -12.09 -14.54 -0.82
CA ALA A 20 -11.86 -15.95 -0.47
C ALA A 20 -12.21 -16.92 -1.61
N GLY A 21 -13.08 -16.51 -2.55
CA GLY A 21 -13.56 -17.40 -3.60
C GLY A 21 -14.22 -18.66 -3.03
N GLY A 22 -13.81 -19.84 -3.50
CA GLY A 22 -14.29 -21.13 -3.00
C GLY A 22 -13.87 -21.47 -1.57
N HIS A 23 -12.88 -20.77 -0.99
CA HIS A 23 -12.34 -21.05 0.36
C HIS A 23 -13.14 -20.38 1.48
N LYS A 24 -14.20 -19.62 1.19
CA LYS A 24 -15.08 -18.99 2.20
C LYS A 24 -15.65 -19.99 3.21
N TRP A 25 -15.90 -21.24 2.78
CA TRP A 25 -16.42 -22.29 3.64
C TRP A 25 -15.43 -22.74 4.72
N LEU A 26 -14.12 -22.63 4.46
CA LEU A 26 -13.09 -22.90 5.48
C LEU A 26 -13.15 -21.88 6.61
N SER A 27 -13.40 -20.60 6.31
CA SER A 27 -13.60 -19.59 7.36
C SER A 27 -14.83 -19.89 8.21
N VAL A 28 -15.95 -20.28 7.58
CA VAL A 28 -17.18 -20.63 8.27
C VAL A 28 -16.98 -21.88 9.15
N LEU A 29 -16.37 -22.93 8.58
CA LEU A 29 -16.05 -24.16 9.30
C LEU A 29 -15.12 -23.88 10.48
N GLY A 30 -14.06 -23.08 10.27
CA GLY A 30 -13.11 -22.75 11.35
C GLY A 30 -13.77 -21.96 12.47
N CYS A 31 -14.65 -21.01 12.17
CA CYS A 31 -15.46 -20.30 13.17
C CYS A 31 -16.40 -21.26 13.91
N GLY A 32 -17.05 -22.18 13.21
CA GLY A 32 -17.89 -23.22 13.84
C GLY A 32 -17.11 -24.11 14.79
N LEU A 33 -15.93 -24.59 14.37
CA LEU A 33 -15.03 -25.38 15.20
C LEU A 33 -14.54 -24.59 16.43
N SER A 34 -14.24 -23.29 16.27
CA SER A 34 -13.88 -22.43 17.40
C SER A 34 -15.02 -22.33 18.43
N GLY A 35 -16.28 -22.18 17.96
CA GLY A 35 -17.45 -22.19 18.83
C GLY A 35 -17.64 -23.55 19.56
N VAL A 36 -17.46 -24.67 18.84
CA VAL A 36 -17.54 -26.02 19.45
C VAL A 36 -16.41 -26.22 20.45
N SER A 37 -15.17 -25.79 20.11
CA SER A 37 -14.03 -25.84 21.04
C SER A 37 -14.31 -25.05 22.31
N ALA A 38 -14.89 -23.84 22.19
CA ALA A 38 -15.27 -23.01 23.32
C ALA A 38 -16.31 -23.72 24.24
N ALA A 39 -17.28 -24.42 23.63
CA ALA A 39 -18.25 -25.19 24.38
C ALA A 39 -17.62 -26.39 25.10
N VAL A 40 -16.76 -27.16 24.41
CA VAL A 40 -16.05 -28.30 25.01
C VAL A 40 -15.09 -27.84 26.10
N GLY A 41 -14.47 -26.67 25.96
CA GLY A 41 -13.55 -26.06 26.94
C GLY A 41 -14.17 -25.70 28.29
N ILE A 42 -15.50 -25.74 28.42
CA ILE A 42 -16.20 -25.54 29.69
C ILE A 42 -16.24 -26.83 30.53
N PHE A 43 -16.29 -28.01 29.90
CA PHE A 43 -16.44 -29.27 30.60
C PHE A 43 -15.36 -29.58 31.66
N PRO A 44 -14.08 -29.21 31.50
CA PRO A 44 -13.09 -29.37 32.56
C PRO A 44 -13.53 -28.77 33.89
N PHE A 45 -14.18 -27.60 33.91
CA PHE A 45 -14.66 -26.94 35.12
C PHE A 45 -15.83 -27.73 35.73
N VAL A 46 -16.71 -28.27 34.90
CA VAL A 46 -17.81 -29.13 35.35
C VAL A 46 -17.30 -30.43 36.00
N PHE A 47 -16.26 -31.06 35.39
CA PHE A 47 -15.65 -32.26 35.97
C PHE A 47 -14.90 -31.98 37.28
N VAL A 48 -14.25 -30.82 37.41
CA VAL A 48 -13.66 -30.36 38.68
C VAL A 48 -14.74 -30.19 39.75
N TRP A 49 -15.91 -29.61 39.37
CA TRP A 49 -17.04 -29.52 40.30
C TRP A 49 -17.54 -30.91 40.77
N TYR A 50 -17.70 -31.89 39.87
CA TYR A 50 -18.09 -33.25 40.24
C TYR A 50 -17.06 -33.88 41.20
N ALA A 51 -15.77 -33.66 40.97
CA ALA A 51 -14.70 -34.11 41.85
C ALA A 51 -14.79 -33.44 43.25
N ALA A 52 -14.94 -32.11 43.27
CA ALA A 52 -15.09 -31.33 44.51
C ALA A 52 -16.31 -31.77 45.32
N ARG A 53 -17.46 -31.93 44.65
CA ARG A 53 -18.69 -32.40 45.30
C ARG A 53 -18.54 -33.81 45.90
N GLY A 54 -17.84 -34.71 45.19
CA GLY A 54 -17.56 -36.05 45.68
C GLY A 54 -16.67 -36.07 46.94
N ILE A 55 -15.68 -35.19 47.02
CA ILE A 55 -14.78 -35.08 48.19
C ILE A 55 -15.49 -34.44 49.39
N LEU A 56 -16.31 -33.42 49.16
CA LEU A 56 -16.96 -32.60 50.17
C LEU A 56 -18.26 -33.23 50.73
N THR A 57 -18.68 -34.42 50.25
CA THR A 57 -19.87 -35.10 50.78
C THR A 57 -19.60 -35.65 52.16
N PRO A 58 -20.45 -35.34 53.20
CA PRO A 58 -20.22 -35.76 54.55
C PRO A 58 -20.27 -37.31 54.73
N GLY A 59 -19.30 -37.87 55.47
CA GLY A 59 -19.21 -39.30 55.75
C GLY A 59 -18.62 -40.16 54.63
N GLY A 60 -18.27 -39.57 53.49
CA GLY A 60 -17.57 -40.24 52.41
C GLY A 60 -16.06 -40.04 52.52
N GLY A 61 -15.28 -41.12 52.60
CA GLY A 61 -13.86 -41.06 52.29
C GLY A 61 -13.63 -40.66 50.82
N VAL A 62 -12.38 -40.57 50.35
CA VAL A 62 -12.11 -40.27 48.94
C VAL A 62 -12.90 -41.24 48.04
N PRO A 63 -13.85 -40.75 47.20
CA PRO A 63 -14.74 -41.63 46.43
C PRO A 63 -13.93 -42.55 45.52
N ALA A 64 -14.28 -43.86 45.53
CA ALA A 64 -13.70 -44.78 44.57
C ALA A 64 -13.99 -44.30 43.16
N GLY A 65 -12.93 -44.02 42.39
CA GLY A 65 -13.03 -43.50 41.03
C GLY A 65 -12.99 -41.97 40.88
N LEU A 66 -12.58 -41.23 41.91
CA LEU A 66 -12.36 -39.77 41.82
C LEU A 66 -11.38 -39.42 40.66
N ALA A 67 -10.34 -40.20 40.47
CA ALA A 67 -9.38 -40.05 39.39
C ALA A 67 -10.02 -40.00 37.99
N ARG A 68 -11.16 -40.65 37.79
CA ARG A 68 -11.88 -40.63 36.50
C ARG A 68 -12.31 -39.20 36.08
N TYR A 69 -12.75 -38.37 37.05
CA TYR A 69 -13.12 -36.99 36.75
C TYR A 69 -11.90 -36.14 36.35
N GLY A 70 -10.73 -36.41 36.94
CA GLY A 70 -9.48 -35.80 36.50
C GLY A 70 -9.11 -36.21 35.05
N TRP A 71 -9.27 -37.50 34.72
CA TRP A 71 -9.05 -37.96 33.33
C TRP A 71 -10.08 -37.39 32.35
N TYR A 72 -11.35 -37.25 32.75
CA TYR A 72 -12.37 -36.61 31.90
C TYR A 72 -12.09 -35.13 31.69
N ALA A 73 -11.66 -34.41 32.73
CA ALA A 73 -11.26 -33.02 32.60
C ALA A 73 -10.09 -32.84 31.65
N LEU A 74 -9.05 -33.68 31.78
CA LEU A 74 -7.89 -33.69 30.88
C LEU A 74 -8.32 -34.02 29.45
N ALA A 75 -9.11 -35.05 29.23
CA ALA A 75 -9.59 -35.46 27.92
C ALA A 75 -10.42 -34.33 27.25
N ALA A 76 -11.31 -33.68 27.99
CA ALA A 76 -12.10 -32.55 27.50
C ALA A 76 -11.22 -31.34 27.13
N ALA A 77 -10.20 -31.02 27.95
CA ALA A 77 -9.25 -29.96 27.66
C ALA A 77 -8.44 -30.24 26.39
N LEU A 78 -7.90 -31.46 26.25
CA LEU A 78 -7.17 -31.88 25.05
C LEU A 78 -8.06 -31.91 23.81
N LEU A 79 -9.28 -32.38 23.92
CA LEU A 79 -10.25 -32.37 22.82
C LEU A 79 -10.59 -30.95 22.39
N SER A 80 -10.85 -30.04 23.35
CA SER A 80 -11.08 -28.62 23.06
C SER A 80 -9.90 -28.03 22.31
N ALA A 81 -8.67 -28.25 22.79
CA ALA A 81 -7.46 -27.75 22.12
C ALA A 81 -7.30 -28.32 20.71
N ALA A 82 -7.57 -29.61 20.50
CA ALA A 82 -7.48 -30.24 19.17
C ALA A 82 -8.53 -29.67 18.20
N ILE A 83 -9.76 -29.47 18.65
CA ILE A 83 -10.83 -28.84 17.85
C ILE A 83 -10.47 -27.39 17.50
N TYR A 84 -9.94 -26.62 18.46
CA TYR A 84 -9.50 -25.24 18.24
C TYR A 84 -8.39 -25.18 17.21
N PHE A 85 -7.38 -26.05 17.35
CA PHE A 85 -6.29 -26.15 16.38
C PHE A 85 -6.80 -26.47 14.97
N ALA A 86 -7.70 -27.44 14.82
CA ALA A 86 -8.31 -27.77 13.54
C ALA A 86 -9.08 -26.55 12.95
N GLY A 87 -9.80 -25.81 13.81
CA GLY A 87 -10.48 -24.58 13.43
C GLY A 87 -9.51 -23.51 12.93
N LEU A 88 -8.41 -23.27 13.66
CA LEU A 88 -7.37 -22.32 13.25
C LEU A 88 -6.72 -22.72 11.92
N MET A 89 -6.44 -24.00 11.70
CA MET A 89 -5.90 -24.46 10.40
C MET A 89 -6.84 -24.10 9.25
N CYS A 90 -8.14 -24.26 9.42
CA CYS A 90 -9.13 -23.89 8.41
C CYS A 90 -9.14 -22.38 8.15
N THR A 91 -9.14 -21.57 9.22
CA THR A 91 -9.17 -20.10 9.08
C THR A 91 -7.87 -19.54 8.51
N HIS A 92 -6.70 -20.08 8.88
CA HIS A 92 -5.42 -19.71 8.28
C HIS A 92 -5.35 -19.97 6.78
N LEU A 93 -5.78 -21.16 6.33
CA LEU A 93 -5.83 -21.50 4.90
C LEU A 93 -6.71 -20.51 4.12
N ALA A 94 -7.86 -20.14 4.68
CA ALA A 94 -8.74 -19.15 4.06
C ALA A 94 -8.12 -17.75 4.09
N ALA A 95 -7.54 -17.33 5.21
CA ALA A 95 -6.91 -16.01 5.38
C ALA A 95 -5.73 -15.79 4.43
N PHE A 96 -4.82 -16.76 4.30
CA PHE A 96 -3.72 -16.71 3.32
C PHE A 96 -4.24 -16.58 1.89
N ARG A 97 -5.33 -17.27 1.57
CA ARG A 97 -5.92 -17.17 0.22
C ARG A 97 -6.51 -15.78 -0.01
N VAL A 98 -7.24 -15.22 0.97
CA VAL A 98 -7.78 -13.86 0.91
C VAL A 98 -6.67 -12.85 0.73
N ALA A 99 -5.65 -12.85 1.59
CA ALA A 99 -4.51 -11.93 1.52
C ALA A 99 -3.78 -12.01 0.18
N THR A 100 -3.57 -13.24 -0.35
CA THR A 100 -2.95 -13.44 -1.66
C THR A 100 -3.82 -12.89 -2.79
N ASN A 101 -5.12 -13.14 -2.78
CA ASN A 101 -6.03 -12.65 -3.81
C ASN A 101 -6.19 -11.12 -3.77
N MET A 102 -6.19 -10.53 -2.57
CA MET A 102 -6.20 -9.07 -2.41
C MET A 102 -4.94 -8.45 -3.02
N ARG A 103 -3.73 -9.01 -2.74
CA ARG A 103 -2.49 -8.55 -3.35
C ARG A 103 -2.52 -8.68 -4.88
N LYS A 104 -2.99 -9.83 -5.38
CA LYS A 104 -3.14 -10.05 -6.84
C LYS A 104 -4.08 -9.05 -7.48
N ALA A 105 -5.25 -8.83 -6.88
CA ALA A 105 -6.23 -7.87 -7.40
C ALA A 105 -5.65 -6.44 -7.41
N ALA A 106 -4.98 -6.03 -6.33
CA ALA A 106 -4.35 -4.72 -6.26
C ALA A 106 -3.24 -4.53 -7.29
N VAL A 107 -2.35 -5.53 -7.45
CA VAL A 107 -1.25 -5.46 -8.43
C VAL A 107 -1.78 -5.48 -9.85
N ALA A 108 -2.77 -6.33 -10.16
CA ALA A 108 -3.40 -6.36 -11.48
C ALA A 108 -4.03 -5.00 -11.81
N HIS A 109 -4.79 -4.43 -10.87
CA HIS A 109 -5.41 -3.13 -11.06
C HIS A 109 -4.39 -2.00 -11.24
N LEU A 110 -3.26 -2.04 -10.50
CA LEU A 110 -2.19 -1.05 -10.68
C LEU A 110 -1.59 -1.06 -12.10
N VAL A 111 -1.57 -2.22 -12.77
CA VAL A 111 -1.06 -2.32 -14.15
C VAL A 111 -1.98 -1.57 -15.13
N ASP A 112 -3.28 -1.53 -14.84
CA ASP A 112 -4.29 -0.88 -15.70
C ASP A 112 -4.39 0.64 -15.43
N LEU A 113 -3.78 1.15 -14.33
CA LEU A 113 -3.79 2.57 -14.02
C LEU A 113 -2.83 3.38 -14.90
N PRO A 114 -3.20 4.63 -15.25
CA PRO A 114 -2.35 5.49 -16.06
C PRO A 114 -1.02 5.80 -15.36
N LEU A 115 0.04 6.00 -16.15
CA LEU A 115 1.37 6.28 -15.61
C LEU A 115 1.40 7.54 -14.73
N GLY A 116 0.48 8.48 -14.99
CA GLY A 116 0.27 9.67 -14.18
C GLY A 116 -0.01 9.40 -12.70
N TYR A 117 -0.73 8.32 -12.40
CA TYR A 117 -1.01 7.90 -11.02
C TYR A 117 0.26 7.66 -10.20
N PHE A 118 1.30 7.07 -10.83
CA PHE A 118 2.57 6.74 -10.17
C PHE A 118 3.47 7.96 -9.91
N ASN A 119 3.23 9.08 -10.59
CA ASN A 119 3.96 10.32 -10.32
C ASN A 119 3.54 10.96 -8.98
N ALA A 120 2.25 10.86 -8.64
CA ALA A 120 1.70 11.33 -7.36
C ALA A 120 1.90 10.31 -6.23
N ASN A 121 2.03 9.02 -6.55
CA ASN A 121 2.07 7.92 -5.60
C ASN A 121 3.43 7.20 -5.63
N LEU A 122 4.25 7.43 -4.60
CA LEU A 122 5.55 6.79 -4.47
C LEU A 122 5.42 5.25 -4.42
N THR A 123 6.17 4.54 -5.26
CA THR A 123 6.15 3.07 -5.36
C THR A 123 6.33 2.36 -4.01
N GLY A 124 7.21 2.89 -3.14
CA GLY A 124 7.41 2.32 -1.81
C GLY A 124 6.18 2.46 -0.90
N ARG A 125 5.42 3.55 -1.04
CA ARG A 125 4.15 3.76 -0.31
C ARG A 125 3.08 2.79 -0.79
N LEU A 126 2.93 2.62 -2.10
CA LEU A 126 1.95 1.68 -2.68
C LEU A 126 2.24 0.24 -2.25
N ARG A 127 3.50 -0.20 -2.34
CA ARG A 127 3.91 -1.52 -1.87
C ARG A 127 3.54 -1.73 -0.39
N LYS A 128 3.91 -0.78 0.47
CA LYS A 128 3.59 -0.86 1.89
C LYS A 128 2.07 -0.92 2.12
N GLN A 129 1.30 -0.07 1.43
CA GLN A 129 -0.16 -0.09 1.55
C GLN A 129 -0.77 -1.44 1.16
N ILE A 130 -0.27 -2.09 0.11
CA ILE A 130 -0.79 -3.39 -0.33
C ILE A 130 -0.37 -4.50 0.63
N ASP A 131 0.92 -4.59 0.98
CA ASP A 131 1.45 -5.69 1.79
C ASP A 131 0.98 -5.62 3.25
N ASP A 132 1.08 -4.45 3.90
CA ASP A 132 0.71 -4.29 5.30
C ASP A 132 -0.80 -4.43 5.50
N ASN A 133 -1.63 -3.84 4.61
CA ASN A 133 -3.08 -3.96 4.73
C ASN A 133 -3.56 -5.40 4.45
N ALA A 134 -2.94 -6.13 3.52
CA ALA A 134 -3.25 -7.54 3.29
C ALA A 134 -2.88 -8.40 4.52
N ALA A 135 -1.76 -8.11 5.20
CA ALA A 135 -1.35 -8.80 6.42
C ALA A 135 -2.32 -8.55 7.60
N LEU A 136 -2.78 -7.30 7.77
CA LEU A 136 -3.79 -6.98 8.80
C LEU A 136 -5.11 -7.73 8.58
N THR A 137 -5.55 -7.88 7.32
CA THR A 137 -6.75 -8.66 7.01
C THR A 137 -6.57 -10.16 7.27
N GLU A 138 -5.36 -10.68 7.09
CA GLU A 138 -5.00 -12.06 7.42
C GLU A 138 -5.15 -12.31 8.91
N THR A 139 -4.58 -11.45 9.77
CA THR A 139 -4.69 -11.55 11.23
C THR A 139 -6.16 -11.54 11.69
N LEU A 140 -6.98 -10.67 11.10
CA LEU A 140 -8.42 -10.64 11.40
C LEU A 140 -9.11 -11.97 11.10
N LEU A 141 -8.91 -12.52 9.90
CA LEU A 141 -9.59 -13.74 9.46
C LEU A 141 -9.06 -15.00 10.14
N ALA A 142 -7.73 -15.06 10.36
CA ALA A 142 -7.08 -16.24 10.92
C ALA A 142 -7.34 -16.40 12.43
N HIS A 143 -7.29 -15.31 13.18
CA HIS A 143 -7.33 -15.33 14.64
C HIS A 143 -8.54 -14.60 15.23
N THR A 144 -8.72 -13.30 14.85
CA THR A 144 -9.67 -12.44 15.55
C THR A 144 -11.13 -12.89 15.41
N ILE A 145 -11.54 -13.31 14.21
CA ILE A 145 -12.93 -13.76 13.98
C ILE A 145 -13.22 -15.10 14.66
N PRO A 146 -12.40 -16.15 14.56
CA PRO A 146 -12.58 -17.37 15.32
C PRO A 146 -12.60 -17.14 16.83
N ASP A 147 -11.70 -16.28 17.34
CA ASP A 147 -11.64 -15.93 18.75
C ASP A 147 -12.88 -15.15 19.20
N ALA A 148 -13.41 -14.26 18.34
CA ALA A 148 -14.64 -13.54 18.61
C ALA A 148 -15.85 -14.49 18.69
N VAL A 149 -15.92 -15.53 17.85
CA VAL A 149 -16.97 -16.56 17.92
C VAL A 149 -16.87 -17.32 19.23
N GLY A 150 -15.68 -17.79 19.62
CA GLY A 150 -15.43 -18.38 20.92
C GLY A 150 -15.78 -17.43 22.06
N GLY A 151 -15.38 -16.15 21.92
CA GLY A 151 -15.67 -15.06 22.87
C GLY A 151 -17.16 -14.72 23.02
N ILE A 152 -18.01 -15.10 22.07
CA ILE A 152 -19.49 -14.96 22.16
C ILE A 152 -20.13 -16.25 22.72
N VAL A 153 -19.70 -17.42 22.21
CA VAL A 153 -20.27 -18.71 22.61
C VAL A 153 -20.01 -19.00 24.09
N THR A 154 -18.78 -18.73 24.55
CA THR A 154 -18.43 -19.01 25.96
C THR A 154 -19.24 -18.19 26.97
N PRO A 155 -19.48 -16.86 26.84
CA PRO A 155 -20.34 -16.12 27.75
C PRO A 155 -21.78 -16.64 27.78
N ILE A 156 -22.34 -16.98 26.63
CA ILE A 156 -23.71 -17.49 26.53
C ILE A 156 -23.82 -18.79 27.32
N LEU A 157 -22.90 -19.71 27.10
CA LEU A 157 -22.88 -20.99 27.84
C LEU A 157 -22.52 -20.79 29.32
N ALA A 158 -21.59 -19.88 29.61
CA ALA A 158 -21.21 -19.54 30.98
C ALA A 158 -22.36 -18.97 31.76
N VAL A 159 -23.12 -18.01 31.22
CA VAL A 159 -24.32 -17.47 31.86
C VAL A 159 -25.34 -18.57 32.09
N GLY A 160 -25.54 -19.48 31.12
CA GLY A 160 -26.40 -20.66 31.34
C GLY A 160 -25.94 -21.52 32.53
N LEU A 161 -24.64 -21.84 32.58
CA LEU A 161 -24.07 -22.62 33.69
C LEU A 161 -24.13 -21.92 35.04
N LEU A 162 -23.98 -20.59 35.08
CA LEU A 162 -24.10 -19.83 36.33
C LEU A 162 -25.46 -20.07 37.04
N PHE A 163 -26.53 -20.34 36.30
CA PHE A 163 -27.86 -20.60 36.87
C PHE A 163 -28.13 -22.08 37.13
N VAL A 164 -27.30 -23.00 36.57
CA VAL A 164 -27.47 -24.46 36.79
C VAL A 164 -27.01 -24.90 38.18
N PHE A 165 -25.93 -24.29 38.72
CA PHE A 165 -25.39 -24.66 40.03
C PHE A 165 -26.11 -23.91 41.15
N ASP A 166 -25.70 -22.69 41.47
CA ASP A 166 -26.42 -21.82 42.40
C ASP A 166 -26.65 -20.45 41.74
N TRP A 167 -27.92 -20.12 41.45
CA TRP A 167 -28.29 -18.88 40.77
C TRP A 167 -27.87 -17.61 41.54
N ARG A 168 -27.76 -17.67 42.90
CA ARG A 168 -27.34 -16.53 43.73
C ARG A 168 -25.87 -16.20 43.54
N MET A 169 -25.03 -17.22 43.51
CA MET A 169 -23.60 -17.06 43.15
C MET A 169 -23.43 -16.66 41.69
N GLY A 170 -24.27 -17.22 40.79
CA GLY A 170 -24.33 -16.81 39.39
C GLY A 170 -24.63 -15.33 39.21
N LEU A 171 -25.60 -14.82 39.97
CA LEU A 171 -25.93 -13.40 39.95
C LEU A 171 -24.75 -12.52 40.46
N ALA A 172 -24.05 -12.99 41.50
CA ALA A 172 -22.86 -12.31 42.02
C ALA A 172 -21.73 -12.23 40.98
N CYS A 173 -21.60 -13.21 40.09
CA CYS A 173 -20.67 -13.15 38.95
C CYS A 173 -21.17 -12.25 37.81
N LEU A 174 -22.49 -12.21 37.59
CA LEU A 174 -23.09 -11.44 36.50
C LEU A 174 -22.97 -9.92 36.72
N ILE A 175 -23.09 -9.45 37.96
CA ILE A 175 -22.98 -8.03 38.31
C ILE A 175 -21.64 -7.43 37.85
N PRO A 176 -20.47 -8.00 38.21
CA PRO A 176 -19.17 -7.54 37.71
C PRO A 176 -19.09 -7.55 36.18
N MET A 177 -19.62 -8.55 35.51
CA MET A 177 -19.63 -8.65 34.05
C MET A 177 -20.42 -7.51 33.39
N VAL A 178 -21.60 -7.19 33.93
CA VAL A 178 -22.43 -6.08 33.44
C VAL A 178 -21.70 -4.73 33.64
N ILE A 179 -21.10 -4.53 34.82
CA ILE A 179 -20.30 -3.31 35.07
C ILE A 179 -19.13 -3.22 34.08
N ALA A 180 -18.40 -4.31 33.86
CA ALA A 180 -17.31 -4.38 32.92
C ALA A 180 -17.76 -4.07 31.48
N LEU A 181 -18.91 -4.60 31.06
CA LEU A 181 -19.49 -4.31 29.74
C LEU A 181 -19.87 -2.83 29.59
N VAL A 182 -20.47 -2.22 30.62
CA VAL A 182 -20.76 -0.78 30.60
C VAL A 182 -19.50 0.04 30.52
N CYS A 183 -18.45 -0.29 31.30
CA CYS A 183 -17.15 0.37 31.20
C CYS A 183 -16.55 0.25 29.81
N LEU A 184 -16.58 -0.93 29.20
CA LEU A 184 -16.11 -1.16 27.83
C LEU A 184 -16.89 -0.30 26.83
N MET A 185 -18.21 -0.24 26.94
CA MET A 185 -19.07 0.59 26.10
C MET A 185 -18.74 2.07 26.21
N THR A 186 -18.46 2.60 27.41
CA THR A 186 -18.08 4.00 27.60
C THR A 186 -16.73 4.35 26.94
N MET A 187 -15.79 3.39 26.91
CA MET A 187 -14.51 3.58 26.22
C MET A 187 -14.63 3.56 24.69
N MET A 188 -15.61 2.83 24.15
CA MET A 188 -15.77 2.61 22.70
C MET A 188 -16.83 3.51 22.05
N THR A 189 -17.45 4.42 22.78
CA THR A 189 -18.52 5.30 22.27
C THR A 189 -18.26 6.77 22.58
N GLY A 190 -18.96 7.64 21.87
CA GLY A 190 -18.99 9.07 22.18
C GLY A 190 -17.65 9.79 21.96
N THR A 191 -17.24 10.55 22.99
CA THR A 191 -16.02 11.38 22.95
C THR A 191 -14.75 10.53 22.93
N SER A 192 -14.73 9.40 23.62
CA SER A 192 -13.56 8.49 23.68
C SER A 192 -13.20 7.96 22.31
N MET A 193 -14.18 7.62 21.48
CA MET A 193 -13.97 7.14 20.11
C MET A 193 -13.36 8.23 19.21
N LYS A 194 -13.82 9.49 19.33
CA LYS A 194 -13.24 10.61 18.58
C LYS A 194 -11.78 10.85 18.95
N PHE A 195 -11.47 10.81 20.25
CA PHE A 195 -10.08 10.91 20.73
C PHE A 195 -9.20 9.76 20.22
N PHE A 196 -9.74 8.55 20.17
CA PHE A 196 -9.03 7.39 19.62
C PHE A 196 -8.72 7.59 18.13
N GLU A 197 -9.67 8.08 17.33
CA GLU A 197 -9.43 8.38 15.91
C GLU A 197 -8.36 9.46 15.72
N GLU A 198 -8.39 10.52 16.53
CA GLU A 198 -7.38 11.59 16.49
C GLU A 198 -5.99 11.08 16.89
N TYR A 199 -5.93 10.24 17.93
CA TYR A 199 -4.71 9.57 18.38
C TYR A 199 -4.12 8.68 17.27
N GLN A 200 -4.94 7.90 16.59
CA GLN A 200 -4.48 7.05 15.46
C GLN A 200 -3.96 7.90 14.30
N ARG A 201 -4.63 8.98 13.93
CA ARG A 201 -4.15 9.92 12.90
C ARG A 201 -2.82 10.59 13.28
N ALA A 202 -2.63 10.90 14.56
CA ALA A 202 -1.36 11.44 15.06
C ALA A 202 -0.23 10.39 14.98
N GLY A 203 -0.54 9.11 15.22
CA GLY A 203 0.39 7.98 15.01
C GLY A 203 0.83 7.83 13.55
N GLU A 204 -0.09 7.99 12.60
CA GLU A 204 0.25 8.00 11.17
C GLU A 204 1.15 9.19 10.81
N ARG A 205 0.85 10.38 11.34
CA ARG A 205 1.63 11.59 11.11
C ARG A 205 3.06 11.44 11.65
N ILE A 206 3.24 10.96 12.88
CA ILE A 206 4.58 10.76 13.45
C ILE A 206 5.38 9.75 12.63
N SER A 207 4.75 8.69 12.13
CA SER A 207 5.39 7.69 11.27
C SER A 207 5.85 8.28 9.93
N ALA A 208 5.05 9.17 9.33
CA ALA A 208 5.38 9.86 8.09
C ALA A 208 6.58 10.81 8.29
N GLU A 209 6.53 11.67 9.33
CA GLU A 209 7.60 12.62 9.68
C GLU A 209 8.90 11.90 10.08
N ALA A 210 8.81 10.78 10.80
CA ALA A 210 9.97 9.96 11.14
C ALA A 210 10.63 9.36 9.88
N THR A 211 9.83 8.93 8.90
CA THR A 211 10.35 8.41 7.63
C THR A 211 11.10 9.51 6.86
N GLU A 212 10.57 10.72 6.84
CA GLU A 212 11.22 11.87 6.20
C GLU A 212 12.53 12.24 6.92
N TYR A 213 12.50 12.27 8.26
CA TYR A 213 13.68 12.51 9.06
C TYR A 213 14.79 11.47 8.79
N VAL A 214 14.45 10.18 8.74
CA VAL A 214 15.41 9.10 8.45
C VAL A 214 15.99 9.24 7.03
N ARG A 215 15.18 9.63 6.04
CA ARG A 215 15.67 9.92 4.68
C ARG A 215 16.63 11.12 4.66
N GLY A 216 16.40 12.11 5.52
CA GLY A 216 17.22 13.29 5.69
C GLY A 216 18.48 13.09 6.57
N ILE A 217 18.71 11.90 7.14
CA ILE A 217 19.87 11.64 8.04
C ILE A 217 21.21 12.11 7.47
N PRO A 218 21.57 11.92 6.18
CA PRO A 218 22.81 12.43 5.63
C PRO A 218 22.93 13.96 5.79
N VAL A 219 21.84 14.69 5.52
CA VAL A 219 21.79 16.14 5.69
C VAL A 219 21.89 16.51 7.17
N VAL A 220 21.14 15.82 8.03
CA VAL A 220 21.17 16.01 9.48
C VAL A 220 22.59 15.84 10.04
N LYS A 221 23.33 14.81 9.59
CA LYS A 221 24.71 14.54 10.02
C LYS A 221 25.69 15.60 9.51
N VAL A 222 25.60 15.98 8.24
CA VAL A 222 26.51 16.96 7.62
C VAL A 222 26.35 18.33 8.26
N PHE A 223 25.10 18.75 8.52
CA PHE A 223 24.79 20.06 9.09
C PHE A 223 24.63 20.06 10.61
N GLN A 224 24.96 18.94 11.29
CA GLN A 224 24.88 18.75 12.74
C GLN A 224 23.52 19.15 13.35
N GLN A 225 22.45 18.89 12.61
CA GLN A 225 21.09 19.17 13.06
C GLN A 225 20.60 18.14 14.07
N THR A 226 19.66 18.53 14.93
CA THR A 226 19.02 17.65 15.92
C THR A 226 17.55 17.45 15.59
N VAL A 227 16.88 16.50 16.28
CA VAL A 227 15.42 16.32 16.18
C VAL A 227 14.66 17.62 16.49
N TYR A 228 15.17 18.43 17.43
CA TYR A 228 14.56 19.73 17.77
C TYR A 228 14.68 20.76 16.65
N SER A 229 15.71 20.66 15.81
CA SER A 229 15.87 21.51 14.62
C SER A 229 14.88 21.13 13.52
N PHE A 230 14.43 19.86 13.51
CA PHE A 230 13.40 19.35 12.58
C PHE A 230 12.01 19.60 13.17
N LYS A 231 11.57 20.87 13.08
CA LYS A 231 10.37 21.37 13.78
C LYS A 231 9.10 20.58 13.53
N SER A 232 8.89 20.07 12.29
CA SER A 232 7.71 19.29 11.92
C SER A 232 7.67 17.95 12.68
N PHE A 233 8.78 17.22 12.71
CA PHE A 233 8.87 15.94 13.43
C PHE A 233 8.73 16.13 14.93
N HIS A 234 9.40 17.14 15.50
CA HIS A 234 9.27 17.46 16.92
C HIS A 234 7.81 17.83 17.28
N ALA A 235 7.14 18.65 16.45
CA ALA A 235 5.73 19.00 16.65
C ALA A 235 4.80 17.77 16.55
N ALA A 236 5.09 16.84 15.63
CA ALA A 236 4.35 15.59 15.52
C ALA A 236 4.50 14.70 16.76
N ILE A 237 5.72 14.62 17.34
CA ILE A 237 5.98 13.90 18.60
C ILE A 237 5.16 14.50 19.75
N LEU A 238 5.18 15.84 19.90
CA LEU A 238 4.43 16.50 20.95
C LEU A 238 2.92 16.32 20.79
N SER A 239 2.40 16.49 19.58
CA SER A 239 0.98 16.25 19.27
C SER A 239 0.55 14.82 19.59
N TYR A 240 1.36 13.83 19.20
CA TYR A 240 1.09 12.42 19.53
C TYR A 240 1.09 12.18 21.03
N ARG A 241 2.10 12.70 21.74
CA ARG A 241 2.18 12.61 23.22
C ARG A 241 0.91 13.16 23.89
N ASP A 242 0.47 14.35 23.47
CA ASP A 242 -0.66 15.02 24.11
C ASP A 242 -1.97 14.27 23.84
N LEU A 243 -2.19 13.79 22.61
CA LEU A 243 -3.34 12.96 22.27
C LEU A 243 -3.30 11.59 22.95
N ALA A 244 -2.13 10.92 22.98
CA ALA A 244 -1.97 9.65 23.67
C ALA A 244 -2.25 9.79 25.19
N SER A 245 -1.68 10.84 25.82
CA SER A 245 -1.91 11.12 27.23
C SER A 245 -3.37 11.47 27.50
N GLY A 246 -3.98 12.29 26.65
CA GLY A 246 -5.41 12.65 26.76
C GLY A 246 -6.33 11.44 26.68
N TYR A 247 -6.10 10.55 25.69
CA TYR A 247 -6.84 9.30 25.55
C TYR A 247 -6.63 8.37 26.75
N ALA A 248 -5.39 8.16 27.19
CA ALA A 248 -5.07 7.34 28.36
C ALA A 248 -5.74 7.87 29.64
N MET A 249 -5.74 9.19 29.87
CA MET A 249 -6.38 9.81 31.03
C MET A 249 -7.91 9.69 30.97
N MET A 250 -8.51 9.79 29.79
CA MET A 250 -9.96 9.61 29.59
C MET A 250 -10.37 8.15 29.87
N CYS A 251 -9.61 7.17 29.38
CA CYS A 251 -9.88 5.76 29.58
C CYS A 251 -9.48 5.25 30.97
N ARG A 252 -8.69 6.00 31.75
CA ARG A 252 -8.11 5.55 33.01
C ARG A 252 -9.14 5.02 33.99
N MET A 253 -10.20 5.77 34.27
CA MET A 253 -11.22 5.38 35.25
C MET A 253 -12.06 4.19 34.77
N PRO A 254 -12.65 4.20 33.55
CA PRO A 254 -13.39 3.05 33.04
C PRO A 254 -12.53 1.79 32.96
N TYR A 255 -11.28 1.90 32.47
CA TYR A 255 -10.37 0.75 32.36
C TYR A 255 -9.94 0.20 33.71
N THR A 256 -9.61 1.07 34.67
CA THR A 256 -9.26 0.65 36.04
C THR A 256 -10.45 -0.04 36.70
N LEU A 257 -11.66 0.52 36.60
CA LEU A 257 -12.87 -0.08 37.16
C LEU A 257 -13.17 -1.44 36.52
N LEU A 258 -13.08 -1.52 35.17
CA LEU A 258 -13.25 -2.78 34.44
C LEU A 258 -12.28 -3.86 34.97
N THR A 259 -10.99 -3.51 35.04
CA THR A 259 -9.96 -4.47 35.49
C THR A 259 -10.15 -4.88 36.95
N VAL A 260 -10.42 -3.94 37.84
CA VAL A 260 -10.65 -4.23 39.28
C VAL A 260 -11.88 -5.09 39.47
N VAL A 261 -13.01 -4.75 38.83
CA VAL A 261 -14.28 -5.46 39.00
C VAL A 261 -14.20 -6.88 38.45
N LEU A 262 -13.55 -7.10 37.32
CA LEU A 262 -13.36 -8.42 36.74
C LEU A 262 -12.44 -9.31 37.59
N ASN A 263 -11.31 -8.77 38.06
CA ASN A 263 -10.34 -9.54 38.86
C ASN A 263 -10.78 -9.69 40.32
N ALA A 264 -11.69 -8.86 40.79
CA ALA A 264 -12.19 -8.90 42.19
C ALA A 264 -13.50 -9.67 42.33
N MET A 265 -13.94 -10.48 41.33
CA MET A 265 -15.17 -11.27 41.41
C MET A 265 -15.22 -12.14 42.66
N PHE A 266 -14.09 -12.73 43.06
CA PHE A 266 -14.01 -13.57 44.24
C PHE A 266 -14.28 -12.81 45.56
N LEU A 267 -14.08 -11.49 45.59
CA LEU A 267 -14.39 -10.64 46.74
C LEU A 267 -15.90 -10.56 47.04
N LEU A 268 -16.72 -10.76 46.00
CA LEU A 268 -18.18 -10.89 46.15
C LEU A 268 -18.60 -12.33 46.41
N LEU A 269 -17.94 -13.28 45.73
CA LEU A 269 -18.26 -14.71 45.86
C LEU A 269 -17.94 -15.27 47.23
N MET A 270 -16.80 -14.90 47.86
CA MET A 270 -16.38 -15.47 49.13
C MET A 270 -17.34 -15.12 50.30
N PRO A 271 -17.65 -13.83 50.57
CA PRO A 271 -18.59 -13.48 51.61
C PRO A 271 -19.99 -14.04 51.37
N LEU A 272 -20.48 -13.95 50.11
CA LEU A 272 -21.78 -14.53 49.76
C LEU A 272 -21.80 -16.04 49.97
N GLY A 273 -20.76 -16.75 49.49
CA GLY A 273 -20.64 -18.19 49.69
C GLY A 273 -20.63 -18.59 51.16
N MET A 274 -19.89 -17.87 52.02
CA MET A 274 -19.88 -18.12 53.47
C MET A 274 -21.27 -17.97 54.12
N VAL A 275 -21.99 -16.90 53.74
CA VAL A 275 -23.36 -16.68 54.25
C VAL A 275 -24.30 -17.80 53.77
N LEU A 276 -24.18 -18.19 52.49
CA LEU A 276 -25.02 -19.27 51.93
C LEU A 276 -24.72 -20.64 52.54
N ILE A 277 -23.45 -20.94 52.81
CA ILE A 277 -23.03 -22.19 53.49
C ILE A 277 -23.61 -22.23 54.90
N GLY A 278 -23.55 -21.12 55.67
CA GLY A 278 -24.07 -21.05 57.03
C GLY A 278 -25.61 -21.15 57.13
N GLY A 279 -26.34 -20.77 56.07
CA GLY A 279 -27.81 -20.82 55.99
C GLY A 279 -28.39 -22.04 55.28
N ALA A 280 -27.57 -22.91 54.69
CA ALA A 280 -28.03 -24.04 53.89
C ALA A 280 -28.25 -25.32 54.74
N ALA A 281 -29.25 -26.13 54.38
CA ALA A 281 -29.45 -27.46 54.95
C ALA A 281 -28.28 -28.41 54.60
N ASP A 282 -27.68 -28.27 53.43
CA ASP A 282 -26.45 -28.95 52.95
C ASP A 282 -25.38 -27.94 52.61
N GLY A 283 -24.64 -27.51 53.61
CA GLY A 283 -23.54 -26.55 53.42
C GLY A 283 -22.38 -27.09 52.57
N TRP A 284 -22.20 -28.42 52.53
CA TRP A 284 -21.14 -29.04 51.72
C TRP A 284 -21.44 -28.97 50.24
N ALA A 285 -22.70 -29.13 49.84
CA ALA A 285 -23.12 -28.94 48.45
C ALA A 285 -22.89 -27.49 47.99
N VAL A 286 -23.26 -26.51 48.84
CA VAL A 286 -23.02 -25.08 48.56
C VAL A 286 -21.52 -24.76 48.48
N LEU A 287 -20.68 -25.41 49.31
CA LEU A 287 -19.21 -25.26 49.23
C LEU A 287 -18.67 -25.81 47.92
N ALA A 288 -19.18 -26.92 47.41
CA ALA A 288 -18.80 -27.47 46.11
C ALA A 288 -19.15 -26.49 44.95
N ASP A 289 -20.33 -25.86 45.03
CA ASP A 289 -20.74 -24.84 44.08
C ASP A 289 -19.83 -23.60 44.17
N LEU A 290 -19.48 -23.15 45.36
CA LEU A 290 -18.52 -22.04 45.54
C LEU A 290 -17.15 -22.35 44.91
N VAL A 291 -16.64 -23.57 45.08
CA VAL A 291 -15.40 -24.02 44.45
C VAL A 291 -15.50 -23.92 42.92
N PHE A 292 -16.62 -24.35 42.33
CA PHE A 292 -16.84 -24.17 40.89
C PHE A 292 -16.71 -22.70 40.47
N TYR A 293 -17.42 -21.80 41.16
CA TYR A 293 -17.40 -20.36 40.80
C TYR A 293 -16.01 -19.72 40.95
N ILE A 294 -15.23 -20.12 42.00
CA ILE A 294 -13.86 -19.61 42.17
C ILE A 294 -12.96 -19.99 41.00
N PHE A 295 -13.05 -21.24 40.52
CA PHE A 295 -12.24 -21.67 39.37
C PHE A 295 -12.76 -21.13 38.03
N PHE A 296 -14.07 -20.87 37.94
CA PHE A 296 -14.70 -20.40 36.70
C PHE A 296 -14.67 -18.87 36.51
N ALA A 297 -14.67 -18.09 37.60
CA ALA A 297 -14.66 -16.62 37.53
C ALA A 297 -13.48 -16.01 36.71
N PRO A 298 -12.24 -16.51 36.82
CA PRO A 298 -11.14 -16.01 35.97
C PRO A 298 -11.40 -16.19 34.48
N GLN A 299 -12.11 -17.25 34.09
CA GLN A 299 -12.47 -17.51 32.69
C GLN A 299 -13.42 -16.41 32.15
N LEU A 300 -14.33 -15.92 32.98
CA LEU A 300 -15.25 -14.82 32.63
C LEU A 300 -14.47 -13.51 32.39
N ALA A 301 -13.46 -13.22 33.23
CA ALA A 301 -12.59 -12.05 33.05
C ALA A 301 -11.81 -12.11 31.73
N PHE A 302 -11.21 -13.27 31.46
CA PHE A 302 -10.46 -13.50 30.22
C PHE A 302 -11.32 -13.35 28.94
N MET A 303 -12.58 -13.74 29.01
CA MET A 303 -13.53 -13.56 27.91
C MET A 303 -13.83 -12.09 27.60
N MET A 304 -14.00 -11.25 28.63
CA MET A 304 -14.22 -9.82 28.45
C MET A 304 -13.00 -9.14 27.79
N GLU A 305 -11.81 -9.55 28.18
CA GLU A 305 -10.57 -9.08 27.57
C GLU A 305 -10.46 -9.47 26.09
N ARG A 306 -10.76 -10.72 25.74
CA ARG A 306 -10.82 -11.17 24.34
C ARG A 306 -11.80 -10.36 23.49
N LEU A 307 -12.98 -10.07 24.03
CA LEU A 307 -13.98 -9.26 23.33
C LEU A 307 -13.46 -7.85 23.03
N MET A 308 -12.76 -7.24 23.97
CA MET A 308 -12.13 -5.91 23.79
C MET A 308 -11.10 -5.93 22.66
N TYR A 309 -10.19 -6.91 22.63
CA TYR A 309 -9.20 -7.03 21.56
C TYR A 309 -9.84 -7.32 20.20
N ALA A 310 -10.90 -8.13 20.15
CA ALA A 310 -11.60 -8.46 18.90
C ALA A 310 -12.20 -7.21 18.25
N VAL A 311 -12.76 -6.29 19.03
CA VAL A 311 -13.33 -5.04 18.52
C VAL A 311 -12.24 -4.14 17.94
N ASN A 312 -11.10 -3.96 18.63
CA ASN A 312 -9.98 -3.17 18.14
C ASN A 312 -9.43 -3.72 16.82
N ALA A 313 -9.16 -5.02 16.75
CA ALA A 313 -8.65 -5.66 15.54
C ALA A 313 -9.64 -5.58 14.37
N GLN A 314 -10.95 -5.63 14.63
CA GLN A 314 -11.97 -5.43 13.60
C GLN A 314 -11.93 -4.00 13.02
N MET A 315 -11.67 -2.98 13.85
CA MET A 315 -11.54 -1.60 13.41
C MET A 315 -10.29 -1.39 12.55
N GLU A 316 -9.14 -1.90 12.97
CA GLU A 316 -7.89 -1.85 12.21
C GLU A 316 -8.02 -2.54 10.85
N ALA A 317 -8.64 -3.71 10.81
CA ALA A 317 -8.86 -4.42 9.57
C ALA A 317 -9.88 -3.72 8.66
N ALA A 318 -10.89 -3.06 9.22
CA ALA A 318 -11.83 -2.24 8.44
C ALA A 318 -11.10 -1.11 7.72
N GLU A 319 -10.18 -0.45 8.41
CA GLU A 319 -9.36 0.61 7.83
C GLU A 319 -8.40 0.07 6.77
N ALA A 320 -7.76 -1.08 7.02
CA ALA A 320 -6.89 -1.75 6.06
C ALA A 320 -7.62 -2.09 4.75
N VAL A 321 -8.82 -2.66 4.86
CA VAL A 321 -9.67 -2.94 3.68
C VAL A 321 -10.05 -1.66 2.95
N ASN A 322 -10.43 -0.59 3.66
CA ASN A 322 -10.79 0.68 3.03
C ASN A 322 -9.61 1.31 2.28
N LYS A 323 -8.38 1.24 2.83
CA LYS A 323 -7.16 1.74 2.18
C LYS A 323 -6.84 0.95 0.91
N LEU A 324 -7.00 -0.37 0.93
CA LEU A 324 -6.79 -1.21 -0.24
C LEU A 324 -7.87 -0.97 -1.31
N GLU A 325 -9.13 -0.89 -0.91
CA GLU A 325 -10.24 -0.59 -1.83
C GLU A 325 -10.15 0.82 -2.41
N ALA A 326 -9.52 1.77 -1.74
CA ALA A 326 -9.25 3.08 -2.31
C ALA A 326 -8.35 2.97 -3.54
N ILE A 327 -7.33 2.11 -3.51
CA ILE A 327 -6.49 1.82 -4.69
C ILE A 327 -7.34 1.18 -5.81
N LEU A 328 -8.19 0.20 -5.47
CA LEU A 328 -9.04 -0.50 -6.44
C LEU A 328 -10.18 0.35 -7.03
N LYS A 329 -10.52 1.47 -6.39
CA LYS A 329 -11.55 2.41 -6.87
C LYS A 329 -11.01 3.48 -7.80
N GLU A 330 -9.68 3.63 -7.86
CA GLU A 330 -9.09 4.52 -8.86
C GLU A 330 -9.48 4.04 -10.26
N SER A 331 -9.94 4.97 -11.06
CA SER A 331 -10.41 4.60 -12.40
C SER A 331 -9.25 4.58 -13.39
N PRO A 332 -9.04 3.49 -14.14
CA PRO A 332 -8.16 3.53 -15.29
C PRO A 332 -8.70 4.55 -16.31
N LEU A 333 -7.83 5.03 -17.21
CA LEU A 333 -8.28 5.87 -18.30
C LEU A 333 -9.30 5.10 -19.14
N PRO A 334 -10.37 5.77 -19.63
CA PRO A 334 -11.38 5.12 -20.47
C PRO A 334 -10.73 4.48 -21.71
N GLU A 335 -10.87 3.16 -21.85
CA GLU A 335 -10.42 2.46 -23.06
C GLU A 335 -11.49 2.53 -24.14
N PRO A 336 -11.15 2.93 -25.37
CA PRO A 336 -12.07 2.84 -26.50
C PRO A 336 -12.35 1.38 -26.84
N ALA A 337 -13.50 1.10 -27.48
CA ALA A 337 -13.81 -0.25 -27.97
C ALA A 337 -12.73 -0.71 -28.96
N ALA A 338 -12.33 -1.98 -28.91
CA ALA A 338 -11.23 -2.54 -29.71
C ALA A 338 -11.39 -2.38 -31.24
N ASP A 339 -12.57 -1.99 -31.71
CA ASP A 339 -12.92 -1.83 -33.13
C ASP A 339 -13.30 -0.38 -33.49
N SER A 340 -12.85 0.60 -32.70
CA SER A 340 -13.30 1.99 -32.77
C SER A 340 -12.67 2.86 -33.88
N GLY A 341 -12.14 2.26 -34.95
CA GLY A 341 -11.76 3.04 -36.17
C GLY A 341 -10.46 2.62 -36.84
N SER A 342 -10.18 3.25 -38.01
CA SER A 342 -8.96 3.04 -38.79
C SER A 342 -7.69 3.35 -37.99
N LYS A 343 -6.61 2.64 -38.29
CA LYS A 343 -5.26 2.94 -37.73
C LYS A 343 -4.89 4.41 -37.99
N PRO A 344 -4.01 5.04 -37.20
CA PRO A 344 -3.46 6.36 -37.54
C PRO A 344 -2.96 6.40 -38.98
N ALA A 345 -3.21 7.49 -39.68
CA ALA A 345 -2.88 7.59 -41.11
C ALA A 345 -1.35 7.63 -41.34
N ASP A 346 -0.65 8.25 -40.41
CA ASP A 346 0.80 8.39 -40.41
C ASP A 346 1.33 8.53 -38.96
N SER A 347 2.59 8.89 -38.81
CA SER A 347 3.21 9.10 -37.48
C SER A 347 3.38 10.59 -37.12
N SER A 348 2.57 11.50 -37.71
CA SER A 348 2.52 12.90 -37.31
C SER A 348 1.88 13.08 -35.92
N ILE A 349 2.26 14.16 -35.23
CA ILE A 349 1.71 14.52 -33.92
C ILE A 349 1.14 15.93 -34.00
N SER A 350 -0.12 16.10 -33.60
CA SER A 350 -0.76 17.42 -33.52
C SER A 350 -1.30 17.69 -32.13
N PHE A 351 -1.09 18.88 -31.65
CA PHE A 351 -1.77 19.44 -30.48
C PHE A 351 -2.74 20.51 -30.97
N GLU A 352 -4.00 20.40 -30.58
CA GLU A 352 -5.06 21.33 -30.97
C GLU A 352 -5.68 21.97 -29.73
N ASN A 353 -5.33 23.23 -29.46
CA ASN A 353 -5.84 24.05 -28.34
C ASN A 353 -5.76 23.31 -26.99
N VAL A 354 -4.66 22.60 -26.73
CA VAL A 354 -4.51 21.74 -25.57
C VAL A 354 -4.33 22.56 -24.30
N THR A 355 -5.22 22.34 -23.33
CA THR A 355 -5.11 22.85 -21.96
C THR A 355 -5.07 21.67 -21.00
N PHE A 356 -4.10 21.69 -20.08
CA PHE A 356 -3.89 20.63 -19.11
C PHE A 356 -3.41 21.15 -17.75
N ALA A 357 -4.02 20.63 -16.68
CA ALA A 357 -3.58 20.83 -15.30
C ALA A 357 -3.44 19.49 -14.58
N TYR A 358 -2.41 19.34 -13.76
CA TYR A 358 -2.28 18.20 -12.85
C TYR A 358 -3.29 18.29 -11.71
N ASP A 359 -3.75 17.13 -11.21
CA ASP A 359 -4.69 17.09 -10.09
C ASP A 359 -4.11 17.81 -8.86
N GLY A 360 -4.91 18.72 -8.28
CA GLY A 360 -4.50 19.52 -7.13
C GLY A 360 -3.55 20.67 -7.43
N ALA A 361 -3.24 20.95 -8.70
CA ALA A 361 -2.44 22.11 -9.07
C ALA A 361 -3.30 23.39 -9.12
N ASP A 362 -2.77 24.51 -8.58
CA ASP A 362 -3.44 25.83 -8.58
C ASP A 362 -3.49 26.47 -9.97
N ARG A 363 -2.61 26.04 -10.90
CA ARG A 363 -2.50 26.61 -12.25
C ARG A 363 -2.35 25.49 -13.29
N PRO A 364 -2.89 25.69 -14.52
CA PRO A 364 -2.68 24.77 -15.61
C PRO A 364 -1.19 24.70 -15.97
N ALA A 365 -0.71 23.49 -16.29
CA ALA A 365 0.66 23.25 -16.79
C ALA A 365 0.79 23.59 -18.27
N LEU A 366 -0.31 23.51 -19.03
CA LEU A 366 -0.41 23.94 -20.43
C LEU A 366 -1.69 24.72 -20.64
N THR A 367 -1.62 25.79 -21.43
CA THR A 367 -2.75 26.66 -21.78
C THR A 367 -2.77 26.92 -23.28
N ASN A 368 -3.80 26.39 -23.96
CA ASN A 368 -4.07 26.62 -25.36
C ASN A 368 -2.85 26.35 -26.27
N VAL A 369 -2.18 25.20 -26.09
CA VAL A 369 -1.01 24.80 -26.88
C VAL A 369 -1.47 24.15 -28.18
N SER A 370 -0.99 24.68 -29.32
CA SER A 370 -1.26 24.13 -30.66
C SER A 370 0.02 24.09 -31.48
N PHE A 371 0.35 22.94 -32.05
CA PHE A 371 1.45 22.74 -33.00
C PHE A 371 1.24 21.48 -33.81
N HIS A 372 1.92 21.34 -34.95
CA HIS A 372 1.88 20.14 -35.77
C HIS A 372 3.30 19.70 -36.12
N LEU A 373 3.69 18.53 -35.62
CA LEU A 373 4.96 17.85 -35.92
C LEU A 373 4.71 16.85 -37.05
N PRO A 374 5.24 17.11 -38.27
CA PRO A 374 5.08 16.23 -39.42
C PRO A 374 5.77 14.89 -39.23
N GLN A 375 5.31 13.87 -39.94
CA GLN A 375 5.97 12.57 -39.99
C GLN A 375 7.43 12.70 -40.46
N GLY A 376 8.34 12.05 -39.72
CA GLY A 376 9.77 11.96 -40.09
C GLY A 376 10.61 13.18 -39.70
N GLU A 377 10.02 14.23 -39.13
CA GLU A 377 10.76 15.39 -38.60
C GLU A 377 11.17 15.17 -37.13
N ALA A 378 12.28 15.81 -36.76
CA ALA A 378 12.80 15.83 -35.40
C ALA A 378 12.72 17.25 -34.81
N TRP A 379 11.84 17.42 -33.81
CA TRP A 379 11.62 18.69 -33.14
C TRP A 379 12.13 18.67 -31.69
N ALA A 380 12.58 19.84 -31.24
CA ALA A 380 13.05 20.02 -29.87
C ALA A 380 12.13 20.94 -29.07
N LEU A 381 11.87 20.56 -27.80
CA LEU A 381 11.25 21.42 -26.79
C LEU A 381 12.33 22.03 -25.91
N VAL A 382 12.43 23.36 -25.87
CA VAL A 382 13.35 24.11 -25.01
C VAL A 382 12.59 25.14 -24.18
N GLY A 383 13.21 25.69 -23.16
CA GLY A 383 12.61 26.71 -22.30
C GLY A 383 12.94 26.49 -20.81
N PRO A 384 12.51 27.40 -19.93
CA PRO A 384 12.80 27.34 -18.51
C PRO A 384 12.20 26.10 -17.84
N SER A 385 12.79 25.69 -16.71
CA SER A 385 12.24 24.59 -15.89
C SER A 385 10.83 24.96 -15.42
N GLY A 386 9.90 23.98 -15.44
CA GLY A 386 8.50 24.20 -15.11
C GLY A 386 7.65 24.81 -16.23
N GLY A 387 8.21 25.11 -17.40
CA GLY A 387 7.49 25.74 -18.51
C GLY A 387 6.42 24.85 -19.20
N GLY A 388 6.37 23.52 -18.94
CA GLY A 388 5.39 22.62 -19.54
C GLY A 388 5.96 21.59 -20.53
N LYS A 389 7.26 21.58 -20.79
CA LYS A 389 7.93 20.67 -21.77
C LYS A 389 7.65 19.19 -21.50
N THR A 390 7.92 18.71 -20.29
CA THR A 390 7.69 17.32 -19.89
C THR A 390 6.22 16.97 -19.91
N THR A 391 5.34 17.93 -19.68
CA THR A 391 3.88 17.74 -19.78
C THR A 391 3.47 17.46 -21.22
N ILE A 392 3.96 18.24 -22.20
CA ILE A 392 3.73 18.00 -23.64
C ILE A 392 4.16 16.57 -24.00
N ALA A 393 5.39 16.17 -23.65
CA ALA A 393 5.93 14.85 -23.94
C ALA A 393 5.07 13.72 -23.35
N ARG A 394 4.54 13.89 -22.12
CA ARG A 394 3.74 12.89 -21.41
C ARG A 394 2.29 12.77 -21.91
N LEU A 395 1.78 13.78 -22.59
CA LEU A 395 0.44 13.74 -23.18
C LEU A 395 0.39 12.93 -24.48
N ILE A 396 1.50 12.82 -25.22
CA ILE A 396 1.59 12.06 -26.47
C ILE A 396 1.26 10.56 -26.25
N PRO A 397 1.92 9.86 -25.28
CA PRO A 397 1.59 8.47 -24.97
C PRO A 397 0.34 8.35 -24.08
N ARG A 398 -0.46 9.41 -23.91
CA ARG A 398 -1.68 9.42 -23.11
C ARG A 398 -1.42 8.98 -21.66
N PHE A 399 -0.34 9.46 -21.01
CA PHE A 399 -0.17 9.21 -19.57
C PHE A 399 -1.19 9.99 -18.74
N PHE A 400 -1.83 10.97 -19.34
CA PHE A 400 -2.94 11.79 -18.82
C PHE A 400 -3.87 12.15 -19.97
N ASP A 401 -5.16 12.34 -19.66
CA ASP A 401 -6.11 12.94 -20.59
C ASP A 401 -6.13 14.46 -20.44
N VAL A 402 -6.30 15.18 -21.55
CA VAL A 402 -6.38 16.65 -21.57
C VAL A 402 -7.75 17.13 -21.11
N GLN A 403 -7.80 18.28 -20.40
CA GLN A 403 -9.07 18.89 -19.97
C GLN A 403 -9.77 19.64 -21.11
N ALA A 404 -9.01 20.22 -22.06
CA ALA A 404 -9.55 20.85 -23.25
C ALA A 404 -8.65 20.64 -24.44
N GLY A 405 -9.18 20.66 -25.64
CA GLY A 405 -8.46 20.39 -26.87
C GLY A 405 -8.27 18.89 -27.15
N ALA A 406 -7.35 18.58 -28.07
CA ALA A 406 -7.04 17.22 -28.46
C ALA A 406 -5.54 17.06 -28.75
N VAL A 407 -5.00 15.85 -28.49
CA VAL A 407 -3.71 15.38 -28.97
C VAL A 407 -4.00 14.33 -30.03
N LEU A 408 -3.50 14.56 -31.25
CA LEU A 408 -3.74 13.68 -32.38
C LEU A 408 -2.44 12.98 -32.80
N LEU A 409 -2.57 11.71 -33.17
CA LEU A 409 -1.53 10.89 -33.77
C LEU A 409 -2.02 10.43 -35.15
N GLY A 410 -1.35 10.86 -36.22
CA GLY A 410 -1.81 10.59 -37.58
C GLY A 410 -3.23 11.07 -37.84
N GLY A 411 -3.62 12.22 -37.31
CA GLY A 411 -4.96 12.79 -37.42
C GLY A 411 -6.01 12.18 -36.50
N ARG A 412 -5.67 11.18 -35.68
CA ARG A 412 -6.59 10.49 -34.75
C ARG A 412 -6.32 10.89 -33.30
N ASP A 413 -7.38 11.24 -32.57
CA ASP A 413 -7.26 11.58 -31.15
C ASP A 413 -6.73 10.37 -30.34
N VAL A 414 -5.68 10.59 -29.54
CA VAL A 414 -5.05 9.54 -28.75
C VAL A 414 -6.02 8.88 -27.76
N ARG A 415 -7.09 9.59 -27.36
CA ARG A 415 -8.17 9.05 -26.51
C ARG A 415 -9.03 8.01 -27.22
N SER A 416 -9.03 8.00 -28.53
CA SER A 416 -9.78 7.04 -29.36
C SER A 416 -8.94 5.85 -29.83
N ILE A 417 -7.64 5.80 -29.47
CA ILE A 417 -6.72 4.71 -29.81
C ILE A 417 -6.59 3.80 -28.58
N PRO A 418 -6.76 2.46 -28.71
CA PRO A 418 -6.49 1.53 -27.63
C PRO A 418 -5.06 1.70 -27.08
N THR A 419 -4.90 1.66 -25.76
CA THR A 419 -3.60 1.93 -25.11
C THR A 419 -2.48 1.02 -25.64
N ALA A 420 -2.77 -0.25 -25.90
CA ALA A 420 -1.79 -1.18 -26.45
C ALA A 420 -1.31 -0.75 -27.85
N GLU A 421 -2.24 -0.37 -28.74
CA GLU A 421 -1.93 0.12 -30.09
C GLU A 421 -1.15 1.44 -30.05
N LEU A 422 -1.54 2.37 -29.18
CA LEU A 422 -0.84 3.63 -28.99
C LEU A 422 0.59 3.40 -28.49
N MET A 423 0.77 2.46 -27.54
CA MET A 423 2.09 2.12 -27.02
C MET A 423 2.98 1.44 -28.06
N GLU A 424 2.45 0.69 -29.02
CA GLU A 424 3.23 0.13 -30.13
C GLU A 424 3.82 1.23 -31.03
N GLN A 425 3.11 2.35 -31.21
CA GLN A 425 3.53 3.45 -32.08
C GLN A 425 4.59 4.37 -31.45
N ILE A 426 4.81 4.32 -30.12
CA ILE A 426 5.64 5.30 -29.41
C ILE A 426 6.74 4.61 -28.61
N SER A 427 8.00 4.99 -28.86
CA SER A 427 9.12 4.72 -27.96
C SER A 427 9.35 5.93 -27.05
N PHE A 428 9.19 5.76 -25.74
CA PHE A 428 9.41 6.81 -24.75
C PHE A 428 10.68 6.53 -23.94
N VAL A 429 11.63 7.47 -23.94
CA VAL A 429 12.85 7.43 -23.13
C VAL A 429 12.72 8.44 -21.99
N PHE A 430 12.62 7.91 -20.76
CA PHE A 430 12.44 8.73 -19.56
C PHE A 430 13.74 9.40 -19.12
N GLN A 431 13.63 10.56 -18.47
CA GLN A 431 14.72 11.27 -17.84
C GLN A 431 15.46 10.41 -16.79
N GLU A 432 14.69 9.80 -15.88
CA GLU A 432 15.24 8.83 -14.92
C GLU A 432 15.12 7.41 -15.48
N VAL A 433 16.24 6.87 -15.93
CA VAL A 433 16.29 5.50 -16.42
C VAL A 433 16.15 4.50 -15.27
N ARG A 434 15.22 3.57 -15.42
CA ARG A 434 15.06 2.44 -14.50
C ARG A 434 15.26 1.12 -15.21
N LEU A 435 16.18 0.32 -14.70
CA LEU A 435 16.43 -1.03 -15.16
C LEU A 435 15.87 -2.03 -14.16
N PHE A 436 15.36 -3.14 -14.68
CA PHE A 436 14.93 -4.27 -13.84
C PHE A 436 16.16 -4.96 -13.25
N LYS A 437 16.02 -5.49 -12.02
CA LYS A 437 17.03 -6.37 -11.40
C LYS A 437 17.05 -7.75 -12.07
N LYS A 438 17.33 -7.75 -13.36
CA LYS A 438 17.43 -8.90 -14.26
C LYS A 438 18.68 -8.77 -15.09
N SER A 439 18.92 -9.69 -16.02
CA SER A 439 20.05 -9.60 -16.96
C SER A 439 19.96 -8.35 -17.86
N ILE A 440 21.08 -7.91 -18.43
CA ILE A 440 21.11 -6.86 -19.45
C ILE A 440 20.25 -7.28 -20.63
N ARG A 441 20.34 -8.54 -21.06
CA ARG A 441 19.50 -9.18 -22.07
C ARG A 441 18.02 -8.98 -21.80
N ASP A 442 17.54 -9.35 -20.60
CA ASP A 442 16.14 -9.24 -20.23
C ASP A 442 15.66 -7.79 -20.20
N ASN A 443 16.54 -6.87 -19.82
CA ASN A 443 16.25 -5.44 -19.83
C ASN A 443 16.04 -4.91 -21.25
N ILE A 444 16.82 -5.33 -22.21
CA ILE A 444 16.68 -4.92 -23.62
C ILE A 444 15.46 -5.62 -24.24
N ARG A 445 15.34 -6.96 -24.03
CA ARG A 445 14.24 -7.78 -24.55
C ARG A 445 12.87 -7.34 -24.05
N ALA A 446 12.78 -6.62 -22.90
CA ALA A 446 11.51 -6.15 -22.35
C ALA A 446 10.67 -5.31 -23.33
N ALA A 447 11.28 -4.70 -24.35
CA ALA A 447 10.57 -3.94 -25.37
C ALA A 447 9.89 -4.82 -26.42
N ARG A 448 10.46 -5.99 -26.72
CA ARG A 448 9.96 -6.97 -27.69
C ARG A 448 10.33 -8.38 -27.20
N PRO A 449 9.42 -9.09 -26.51
CA PRO A 449 9.69 -10.40 -25.91
C PRO A 449 10.16 -11.48 -26.89
N ASP A 450 9.69 -11.40 -28.13
CA ASP A 450 9.98 -12.37 -29.20
C ASP A 450 11.29 -12.08 -29.96
N ALA A 451 12.04 -11.04 -29.57
CA ALA A 451 13.28 -10.67 -30.25
C ALA A 451 14.34 -11.76 -30.15
N THR A 452 15.00 -12.00 -31.28
CA THR A 452 16.10 -12.95 -31.38
C THR A 452 17.35 -12.40 -30.67
N GLU A 453 18.31 -13.30 -30.39
CA GLU A 453 19.60 -12.92 -29.80
C GLU A 453 20.36 -11.91 -30.65
N GLU A 454 20.33 -12.10 -31.98
CA GLU A 454 20.99 -11.26 -32.95
C GLU A 454 20.40 -9.84 -32.96
N GLU A 455 19.06 -9.72 -32.88
CA GLU A 455 18.38 -8.42 -32.80
C GLU A 455 18.71 -7.68 -31.50
N ILE A 456 18.78 -8.40 -30.36
CA ILE A 456 19.14 -7.81 -29.07
C ILE A 456 20.58 -7.30 -29.10
N LEU A 457 21.51 -8.09 -29.65
CA LEU A 457 22.92 -7.72 -29.76
C LEU A 457 23.08 -6.52 -30.72
N HIS A 458 22.37 -6.53 -31.84
CA HIS A 458 22.39 -5.43 -32.80
C HIS A 458 21.87 -4.12 -32.18
N ALA A 459 20.75 -4.18 -31.43
CA ALA A 459 20.23 -3.03 -30.72
C ALA A 459 21.21 -2.51 -29.66
N ALA A 460 21.90 -3.41 -28.95
CA ALA A 460 22.93 -3.06 -27.98
C ALA A 460 24.14 -2.37 -28.66
N GLN A 461 24.56 -2.84 -29.84
CA GLN A 461 25.63 -2.24 -30.60
C GLN A 461 25.28 -0.82 -31.11
N LEU A 462 24.06 -0.65 -31.65
CA LEU A 462 23.57 0.66 -32.09
C LEU A 462 23.48 1.65 -30.90
N ALA A 463 23.11 1.15 -29.71
CA ALA A 463 23.11 1.93 -28.48
C ALA A 463 24.50 2.13 -27.85
N GLN A 464 25.59 1.74 -28.56
CA GLN A 464 26.97 1.89 -28.08
C GLN A 464 27.22 1.16 -26.75
N CYS A 465 26.63 -0.05 -26.55
CA CYS A 465 26.77 -0.84 -25.31
C CYS A 465 27.93 -1.86 -25.35
N SER A 466 28.72 -1.94 -26.44
CA SER A 466 29.75 -2.97 -26.60
C SER A 466 30.78 -2.94 -25.46
N ASP A 467 31.23 -1.76 -25.05
CA ASP A 467 32.16 -1.57 -23.94
C ASP A 467 31.56 -2.01 -22.59
N ILE A 468 30.25 -1.86 -22.41
CA ILE A 468 29.54 -2.33 -21.21
C ILE A 468 29.54 -3.86 -21.17
N LEU A 469 29.24 -4.51 -22.31
CA LEU A 469 29.18 -5.96 -22.42
C LEU A 469 30.56 -6.62 -22.26
N GLU A 470 31.60 -6.01 -22.82
CA GLU A 470 33.00 -6.49 -22.71
C GLU A 470 33.55 -6.37 -21.28
N LYS A 471 33.27 -5.25 -20.62
CA LYS A 471 33.72 -4.96 -19.25
C LYS A 471 32.99 -5.80 -18.21
N THR A 472 31.75 -6.24 -18.51
CA THR A 472 30.87 -6.87 -17.54
C THR A 472 31.01 -8.39 -17.59
N PRO A 473 31.41 -9.07 -16.49
CA PRO A 473 31.45 -10.52 -16.45
C PRO A 473 30.08 -11.13 -16.75
N GLY A 474 30.01 -11.98 -17.79
CA GLY A 474 28.76 -12.57 -18.27
C GLY A 474 28.08 -11.77 -19.39
N GLY A 475 28.57 -10.61 -19.78
CA GLY A 475 28.06 -9.82 -20.91
C GLY A 475 26.56 -9.55 -20.82
N LEU A 476 25.79 -9.98 -21.83
CA LEU A 476 24.33 -9.84 -21.86
C LEU A 476 23.61 -10.55 -20.70
N ASP A 477 24.19 -11.63 -20.16
CA ASP A 477 23.57 -12.42 -19.08
C ASP A 477 23.87 -11.86 -17.68
N ALA A 478 24.69 -10.82 -17.57
CA ALA A 478 25.02 -10.18 -16.31
C ALA A 478 23.79 -9.57 -15.66
N VAL A 479 23.53 -9.95 -14.39
CA VAL A 479 22.37 -9.49 -13.61
C VAL A 479 22.68 -8.15 -12.93
N ILE A 480 21.81 -7.16 -13.14
CA ILE A 480 21.93 -5.82 -12.58
C ILE A 480 21.35 -5.75 -11.16
N GLY A 481 22.03 -5.12 -10.21
CA GLY A 481 21.52 -4.86 -8.86
C GLY A 481 22.45 -5.29 -7.73
N ALA A 482 21.96 -5.36 -6.47
CA ALA A 482 22.75 -5.48 -5.25
C ALA A 482 23.69 -6.69 -5.15
N LYS A 483 23.43 -7.78 -5.89
CA LYS A 483 24.31 -8.94 -6.02
C LYS A 483 24.86 -9.10 -7.45
N GLY A 484 24.66 -8.09 -8.29
CA GLY A 484 25.06 -8.09 -9.69
C GLY A 484 25.96 -6.93 -10.03
N VAL A 485 25.98 -6.58 -11.28
CA VAL A 485 26.80 -5.51 -11.83
C VAL A 485 26.18 -4.14 -11.52
N TYR A 486 27.01 -3.20 -11.07
CA TYR A 486 26.62 -1.80 -10.91
C TYR A 486 27.01 -1.03 -12.16
N LEU A 487 26.04 -0.36 -12.76
CA LEU A 487 26.19 0.45 -13.94
C LEU A 487 26.17 1.94 -13.57
N SER A 488 26.99 2.75 -14.27
CA SER A 488 26.91 4.20 -14.18
C SER A 488 25.61 4.73 -14.78
N GLY A 489 25.25 5.99 -14.49
CA GLY A 489 24.06 6.62 -15.08
C GLY A 489 24.05 6.59 -16.61
N GLY A 490 25.20 6.89 -17.25
CA GLY A 490 25.33 6.84 -18.70
C GLY A 490 25.25 5.43 -19.29
N GLU A 491 25.78 4.42 -18.59
CA GLU A 491 25.64 3.01 -18.99
C GLU A 491 24.19 2.53 -18.90
N MET A 492 23.49 2.87 -17.82
CA MET A 492 22.05 2.55 -17.69
C MET A 492 21.23 3.20 -18.79
N GLN A 493 21.55 4.44 -19.15
CA GLN A 493 20.89 5.17 -20.21
C GLN A 493 21.10 4.51 -21.58
N ARG A 494 22.32 4.06 -21.91
CA ARG A 494 22.59 3.35 -23.17
C ARG A 494 21.82 2.03 -23.26
N ILE A 495 21.65 1.29 -22.16
CA ILE A 495 20.80 0.08 -22.14
C ILE A 495 19.32 0.44 -22.35
N ALA A 496 18.84 1.56 -21.80
CA ALA A 496 17.48 2.03 -22.07
C ALA A 496 17.29 2.47 -23.53
N LEU A 497 18.32 3.07 -24.14
CA LEU A 497 18.32 3.37 -25.57
C LEU A 497 18.31 2.09 -26.42
N ALA A 498 19.08 1.06 -26.04
CA ALA A 498 19.02 -0.25 -26.70
C ALA A 498 17.60 -0.84 -26.66
N ARG A 499 16.89 -0.70 -25.53
CA ARG A 499 15.49 -1.07 -25.41
C ARG A 499 14.59 -0.32 -26.39
N ALA A 500 14.77 1.00 -26.51
CA ALA A 500 14.00 1.84 -27.44
C ALA A 500 14.32 1.53 -28.91
N ILE A 501 15.58 1.26 -29.24
CA ILE A 501 16.02 0.84 -30.56
C ILE A 501 15.41 -0.52 -30.94
N LEU A 502 15.45 -1.49 -30.04
CA LEU A 502 14.86 -2.82 -30.26
C LEU A 502 13.33 -2.76 -30.49
N LYS A 503 12.65 -1.83 -29.81
CA LYS A 503 11.21 -1.60 -30.01
C LYS A 503 10.88 -1.13 -31.41
N ASP A 504 11.71 -0.31 -31.98
CA ASP A 504 11.63 0.23 -33.33
C ASP A 504 10.32 0.94 -33.68
N ALA A 505 9.74 1.65 -32.72
CA ALA A 505 8.50 2.40 -32.93
C ALA A 505 8.71 3.62 -33.87
N PRO A 506 7.71 4.00 -34.70
CA PRO A 506 7.81 5.10 -35.65
C PRO A 506 7.91 6.49 -34.99
N ILE A 507 7.45 6.62 -33.75
CA ILE A 507 7.50 7.86 -32.96
C ILE A 507 8.45 7.67 -31.80
N VAL A 508 9.33 8.64 -31.58
CA VAL A 508 10.27 8.66 -30.45
C VAL A 508 10.08 9.93 -29.63
N VAL A 509 9.81 9.75 -28.35
CA VAL A 509 9.74 10.85 -27.36
C VAL A 509 10.90 10.72 -26.40
N LEU A 510 11.76 11.74 -26.32
CA LEU A 510 12.94 11.77 -25.47
C LEU A 510 12.77 12.84 -24.39
N ASP A 511 12.68 12.43 -23.12
CA ASP A 511 12.61 13.34 -21.98
C ASP A 511 13.99 13.43 -21.32
N GLU A 512 14.73 14.50 -21.64
CA GLU A 512 16.06 14.86 -21.11
C GLU A 512 17.02 13.68 -20.84
N ALA A 513 17.74 13.27 -21.85
CA ALA A 513 18.51 12.04 -21.78
C ALA A 513 20.03 12.18 -21.51
N SER A 514 20.59 13.35 -21.09
CA SER A 514 22.05 13.51 -21.02
C SER A 514 22.62 14.22 -19.79
N SER A 515 21.86 14.46 -18.74
CA SER A 515 22.27 15.35 -17.63
C SER A 515 23.37 14.82 -16.70
N PHE A 516 23.72 13.52 -16.74
CA PHE A 516 24.64 12.89 -15.78
C PHE A 516 25.80 12.10 -16.39
N ALA A 517 26.04 12.21 -17.68
CA ALA A 517 27.13 11.49 -18.35
C ALA A 517 28.43 12.29 -18.30
N ASP A 518 29.55 11.59 -18.11
CA ASP A 518 30.89 12.13 -18.39
C ASP A 518 31.08 12.37 -19.90
N PRO A 519 32.07 13.18 -20.32
CA PRO A 519 32.22 13.54 -21.72
C PRO A 519 32.35 12.37 -22.70
N GLU A 520 32.92 11.23 -22.26
CA GLU A 520 33.09 10.04 -23.09
C GLU A 520 31.76 9.32 -23.29
N ASN A 521 31.00 9.13 -22.21
CA ASN A 521 29.66 8.55 -22.29
C ASN A 521 28.68 9.46 -23.04
N GLU A 522 28.84 10.79 -22.95
CA GLU A 522 28.01 11.74 -23.69
C GLU A 522 28.13 11.53 -25.19
N ALA A 523 29.35 11.40 -25.72
CA ALA A 523 29.59 11.16 -27.16
C ALA A 523 28.95 9.83 -27.63
N LYS A 524 29.02 8.78 -26.80
CA LYS A 524 28.38 7.48 -27.07
C LYS A 524 26.85 7.58 -27.06
N ILE A 525 26.28 8.30 -26.06
CA ILE A 525 24.84 8.54 -25.96
C ILE A 525 24.33 9.34 -27.19
N GLN A 526 25.07 10.36 -27.67
CA GLN A 526 24.70 11.11 -28.87
C GLN A 526 24.62 10.21 -30.10
N LYS A 527 25.61 9.33 -30.32
CA LYS A 527 25.59 8.35 -31.42
C LYS A 527 24.38 7.39 -31.30
N ALA A 528 24.05 6.97 -30.08
CA ALA A 528 22.90 6.13 -29.85
C ALA A 528 21.56 6.86 -30.14
N PHE A 529 21.49 8.18 -29.84
CA PHE A 529 20.33 8.99 -30.22
C PHE A 529 20.23 9.14 -31.75
N GLU A 530 21.31 9.45 -32.45
CA GLU A 530 21.30 9.51 -33.91
C GLU A 530 20.79 8.22 -34.54
N ALA A 531 21.24 7.06 -34.02
CA ALA A 531 20.76 5.77 -34.48
C ALA A 531 19.27 5.56 -34.19
N LEU A 532 18.78 5.96 -32.99
CA LEU A 532 17.37 5.82 -32.58
C LEU A 532 16.44 6.74 -33.37
N MET A 533 16.88 7.98 -33.68
CA MET A 533 16.06 9.00 -34.36
C MET A 533 15.95 8.81 -35.85
N LYS A 534 16.85 8.06 -36.46
CA LYS A 534 16.96 7.94 -37.92
C LYS A 534 15.66 7.47 -38.57
N GLY A 535 15.06 8.33 -39.42
CA GLY A 535 13.85 8.04 -40.20
C GLY A 535 12.56 7.99 -39.35
N LYS A 536 12.55 8.54 -38.15
CA LYS A 536 11.42 8.55 -37.24
C LYS A 536 10.89 9.95 -36.97
N THR A 537 9.66 10.05 -36.48
CA THR A 537 9.10 11.29 -35.94
C THR A 537 9.60 11.45 -34.50
N VAL A 538 10.29 12.53 -34.20
CA VAL A 538 10.98 12.71 -32.92
C VAL A 538 10.54 13.98 -32.22
N LEU A 539 10.17 13.86 -30.96
CA LEU A 539 10.03 15.00 -30.05
C LEU A 539 11.02 14.86 -28.89
N MET A 540 11.98 15.77 -28.80
CA MET A 540 13.03 15.75 -27.78
C MET A 540 12.86 16.93 -26.83
N ILE A 541 12.86 16.68 -25.54
CA ILE A 541 13.06 17.72 -24.52
C ILE A 541 14.56 17.89 -24.33
N ALA A 542 15.07 19.09 -24.59
CA ALA A 542 16.49 19.37 -24.47
C ALA A 542 16.79 20.34 -23.34
N HIS A 543 17.71 19.96 -22.48
CA HIS A 543 18.31 20.81 -21.46
C HIS A 543 19.69 21.35 -21.88
N ARG A 544 20.27 20.76 -22.91
CA ARG A 544 21.50 21.26 -23.53
C ARG A 544 21.19 21.81 -24.92
N LEU A 545 21.39 23.10 -25.10
CA LEU A 545 21.10 23.78 -26.36
C LEU A 545 22.00 23.30 -27.51
N SER A 546 23.16 22.71 -27.22
CA SER A 546 24.03 22.12 -28.25
C SER A 546 23.36 20.98 -29.04
N THR A 547 22.47 20.22 -28.41
CA THR A 547 21.83 19.06 -29.05
C THR A 547 20.69 19.42 -29.99
N VAL A 548 20.16 20.65 -29.90
CA VAL A 548 18.99 21.07 -30.69
C VAL A 548 19.35 21.81 -31.98
N ARG A 549 20.64 22.11 -32.20
CA ARG A 549 21.10 22.89 -33.33
C ARG A 549 20.71 22.26 -34.68
N ASN A 550 20.73 20.94 -34.76
CA ASN A 550 20.48 20.19 -35.98
C ASN A 550 19.04 19.67 -36.09
N MET A 551 18.13 20.14 -35.23
CA MET A 551 16.72 19.77 -35.29
C MET A 551 15.99 20.53 -36.41
N ASP A 552 14.99 19.87 -37.00
CA ASP A 552 14.18 20.46 -38.06
C ASP A 552 13.44 21.71 -37.57
N ARG A 553 13.00 21.70 -36.29
CA ARG A 553 12.33 22.81 -35.65
C ARG A 553 12.50 22.77 -34.12
N ILE A 554 12.45 23.96 -33.52
CA ILE A 554 12.54 24.16 -32.06
C ILE A 554 11.30 24.90 -31.61
N LEU A 555 10.61 24.36 -30.56
CA LEU A 555 9.54 25.02 -29.84
C LEU A 555 10.07 25.54 -28.50
N VAL A 556 9.94 26.82 -28.26
CA VAL A 556 10.29 27.46 -26.99
C VAL A 556 9.04 27.52 -26.13
N ILE A 557 9.03 26.72 -25.05
CA ILE A 557 7.89 26.61 -24.13
C ILE A 557 8.14 27.49 -22.91
N ARG A 558 7.23 28.41 -22.64
CA ARG A 558 7.27 29.31 -21.48
C ARG A 558 5.87 29.50 -20.88
N ASP A 559 5.77 29.41 -19.56
CA ASP A 559 4.54 29.64 -18.81
C ASP A 559 3.32 28.82 -19.32
N GLY A 560 3.57 27.58 -19.76
CA GLY A 560 2.54 26.67 -20.27
C GLY A 560 2.07 26.93 -21.70
N GLY A 561 2.75 27.82 -22.45
CA GLY A 561 2.45 28.14 -23.85
C GLY A 561 3.68 28.07 -24.75
N ILE A 562 3.47 28.13 -26.06
CA ILE A 562 4.54 28.27 -27.07
C ILE A 562 4.88 29.75 -27.19
N ALA A 563 6.09 30.12 -26.77
CA ALA A 563 6.59 31.49 -26.87
C ALA A 563 7.20 31.78 -28.23
N GLU A 564 7.96 30.82 -28.78
CA GLU A 564 8.63 30.95 -30.06
C GLU A 564 8.68 29.61 -30.78
N GLU A 565 8.73 29.68 -32.12
CA GLU A 565 8.87 28.51 -32.99
C GLU A 565 9.74 28.88 -34.17
N GLY A 566 10.69 27.99 -34.57
CA GLY A 566 11.56 28.20 -35.73
C GLY A 566 12.77 27.27 -35.72
N LYS A 567 13.62 27.41 -36.71
CA LYS A 567 14.94 26.77 -36.76
C LYS A 567 15.94 27.51 -35.87
N HIS A 568 17.07 26.87 -35.56
CA HIS A 568 18.12 27.45 -34.73
C HIS A 568 18.53 28.87 -35.15
N ASP A 569 18.89 29.04 -36.44
CA ASP A 569 19.37 30.31 -36.95
C ASP A 569 18.24 31.37 -36.97
N GLU A 570 17.02 31.00 -37.36
CA GLU A 570 15.83 31.88 -37.35
C GLU A 570 15.53 32.41 -35.94
N LEU A 571 15.65 31.56 -34.93
CA LEU A 571 15.36 31.94 -33.52
C LEU A 571 16.49 32.83 -32.96
N LEU A 572 17.73 32.65 -33.40
CA LEU A 572 18.83 33.54 -33.04
C LEU A 572 18.64 34.93 -33.64
N GLU A 573 18.25 35.02 -34.93
CA GLU A 573 17.98 36.28 -35.61
C GLU A 573 16.81 37.05 -35.01
N LYS A 574 15.78 36.34 -34.51
CA LYS A 574 14.63 36.96 -33.78
C LYS A 574 15.04 37.68 -32.50
N GLY A 575 16.17 37.31 -31.88
CA GLY A 575 16.69 37.94 -30.66
C GLY A 575 15.77 37.76 -29.43
N GLY A 576 14.94 36.70 -29.41
CA GLY A 576 13.94 36.46 -28.39
C GLY A 576 14.42 35.61 -27.22
N VAL A 577 13.51 34.81 -26.64
CA VAL A 577 13.80 33.96 -25.49
C VAL A 577 14.86 32.92 -25.81
N TYR A 578 14.80 32.31 -27.01
CA TYR A 578 15.79 31.34 -27.44
C TYR A 578 17.18 31.94 -27.57
N ALA A 579 17.29 33.10 -28.18
CA ALA A 579 18.58 33.78 -28.36
C ALA A 579 19.22 34.13 -27.00
N ALA A 580 18.42 34.61 -26.04
CA ALA A 580 18.90 34.89 -24.69
C ALA A 580 19.40 33.60 -23.98
N MET A 581 18.66 32.48 -24.08
CA MET A 581 19.09 31.19 -23.54
C MET A 581 20.39 30.69 -24.21
N TRP A 582 20.52 30.89 -25.51
CA TRP A 582 21.73 30.50 -26.26
C TRP A 582 22.95 31.32 -25.84
N GLU A 583 22.80 32.63 -25.66
CA GLU A 583 23.86 33.52 -25.18
C GLU A 583 24.33 33.10 -23.77
N GLU A 584 23.40 32.82 -22.85
CA GLU A 584 23.75 32.30 -21.51
C GLU A 584 24.49 30.97 -21.59
N TYR A 585 24.04 30.05 -22.47
CA TYR A 585 24.69 28.77 -22.69
C TYR A 585 26.13 28.96 -23.21
N GLN A 586 26.34 29.85 -24.16
CA GLN A 586 27.68 30.14 -24.71
C GLN A 586 28.60 30.74 -23.63
N LYS A 587 28.13 31.70 -22.85
CA LYS A 587 28.88 32.27 -21.71
C LYS A 587 29.31 31.20 -20.74
N ALA A 588 28.40 30.27 -20.37
CA ALA A 588 28.71 29.16 -19.48
C ALA A 588 29.70 28.16 -20.06
N ALA A 589 29.65 27.90 -21.37
CA ALA A 589 30.60 27.04 -22.08
C ALA A 589 32.00 27.66 -22.15
N GLN A 590 32.09 28.94 -22.42
CA GLN A 590 33.38 29.69 -22.47
C GLN A 590 34.02 29.77 -21.07
N TRP A 591 33.24 29.92 -19.99
CA TRP A 591 33.75 29.97 -18.63
C TRP A 591 34.37 28.62 -18.19
N LYS A 592 33.83 27.48 -18.65
CA LYS A 592 34.41 26.15 -18.41
C LYS A 592 35.77 25.95 -19.15
N VAL A 593 35.97 26.59 -20.28
CA VAL A 593 37.21 26.45 -21.05
C VAL A 593 38.29 27.45 -20.58
N GLY A 594 37.89 28.61 -20.06
CA GLY A 594 38.80 29.64 -19.57
C GLY A 594 39.35 29.47 -18.15
N GLY A 595 38.87 28.44 -17.42
CA GLY A 595 39.29 28.17 -16.02
C GLY A 595 40.48 27.22 -15.87
N VAL A 596 41.20 26.88 -16.94
CA VAL A 596 42.46 26.12 -16.94
C VAL A 596 43.53 26.99 -17.58
N ALA A 597 44.03 27.94 -16.84
CA ALA A 597 45.30 28.65 -17.10
C ALA A 597 46.03 28.81 -15.75
#